data_23bcfb94437022ed49342501aa92cb41
#
_entry.id   23bcfb94437022ed49342501aa92cb41
#
_cell.length_a   1.000
_cell.length_b   1.000
_cell.length_c   1.000
_cell.angle_alpha   90.00
_cell.angle_beta   90.00
_cell.angle_gamma   90.00
#
_symmetry.space_group_name_H-M   'P 1'
#
loop_
_entity.id
_entity.type
_entity.pdbx_description
1 polymer ?
#
loop_
_entity_poly.entity_id
_entity_poly.type
_entity_poly.pdbx_seq_one_letter_code
_entity_poly.pdbx_strand_id
1 'polypeptide(L)'
;MFGRAKLILIIIFLITACVTAYVILVAIPTRLAERSYEGAKQIGRDISEAFQFTPEITVNNTVVLQQQTPILELATLSQNFKHEYEWTNTRFGSTKKIDIKGSFEAKAGFDLNKRFALEIYDDKALVFLPKPQLLSIESLNDIKFEDENGYWNWVDMDDRSRAINAFNADARKYAQQAQFVTQAQQAMESKLKEILKLHGKEVEIHYSESLRTRHPERVEVK
;
A
#
# COMPACT_ATOMS: atom_id res chain seq x y z
N MET A 1 14.58 -74.75 6.78
CA MET A 1 14.70 -73.73 5.74
C MET A 1 13.64 -72.62 5.85
N PHE A 2 12.45 -72.85 6.39
CA PHE A 2 11.35 -71.90 6.48
C PHE A 2 11.57 -70.65 7.40
N GLY A 3 12.49 -70.74 8.37
CA GLY A 3 12.76 -69.66 9.31
C GLY A 3 13.50 -68.47 8.69
N ARG A 4 14.49 -68.77 7.83
CA ARG A 4 15.30 -67.68 7.19
C ARG A 4 14.50 -66.86 6.18
N ALA A 5 13.59 -67.46 5.41
CA ALA A 5 12.73 -66.79 4.47
C ALA A 5 11.74 -65.83 5.17
N LYS A 6 11.15 -66.23 6.30
CA LYS A 6 10.29 -65.40 7.13
C LYS A 6 11.04 -64.21 7.72
N LEU A 7 12.26 -64.39 8.16
CA LEU A 7 13.11 -63.37 8.72
C LEU A 7 13.48 -62.33 7.64
N ILE A 8 13.79 -62.74 6.43
CA ILE A 8 14.07 -61.85 5.29
C ILE A 8 12.82 -61.03 4.94
N LEU A 9 11.63 -61.63 4.90
CA LEU A 9 10.37 -60.92 4.64
C LEU A 9 10.05 -59.86 5.71
N ILE A 10 10.31 -60.16 6.99
CA ILE A 10 10.13 -59.19 8.09
C ILE A 10 11.11 -58.03 7.94
N ILE A 11 12.37 -58.27 7.60
CA ILE A 11 13.36 -57.22 7.39
C ILE A 11 12.95 -56.30 6.20
N ILE A 12 12.52 -56.89 5.09
CA ILE A 12 12.05 -56.12 3.92
C ILE A 12 10.84 -55.27 4.31
N PHE A 13 9.88 -55.82 5.04
CA PHE A 13 8.71 -55.09 5.52
C PHE A 13 9.10 -53.93 6.44
N LEU A 14 10.04 -54.15 7.38
CA LEU A 14 10.55 -53.08 8.26
C LEU A 14 11.25 -51.98 7.48
N ILE A 15 12.08 -52.31 6.51
CA ILE A 15 12.78 -51.34 5.66
C ILE A 15 11.76 -50.53 4.86
N THR A 16 10.78 -51.18 4.23
CA THR A 16 9.73 -50.46 3.47
C THR A 16 8.88 -49.59 4.38
N ALA A 17 8.53 -50.02 5.58
CA ALA A 17 7.82 -49.22 6.56
C ALA A 17 8.62 -47.98 7.03
N CYS A 18 9.94 -48.16 7.28
CA CYS A 18 10.81 -47.02 7.62
C CYS A 18 10.96 -46.03 6.47
N VAL A 19 11.12 -46.50 5.23
CA VAL A 19 11.22 -45.64 4.04
C VAL A 19 9.92 -44.86 3.81
N THR A 20 8.77 -45.55 3.91
CA THR A 20 7.46 -44.88 3.78
C THR A 20 7.22 -43.85 4.90
N ALA A 21 7.56 -44.18 6.14
CA ALA A 21 7.49 -43.26 7.25
C ALA A 21 8.41 -42.04 7.04
N TYR A 22 9.65 -42.26 6.59
CA TYR A 22 10.56 -41.15 6.26
C TYR A 22 10.01 -40.26 5.15
N VAL A 23 9.48 -40.83 4.07
CA VAL A 23 8.90 -40.06 2.96
C VAL A 23 7.70 -39.23 3.44
N ILE A 24 6.79 -39.80 4.22
CA ILE A 24 5.58 -39.11 4.70
C ILE A 24 5.91 -38.05 5.75
N LEU A 25 6.81 -38.35 6.71
CA LEU A 25 7.07 -37.44 7.83
C LEU A 25 8.13 -36.40 7.57
N VAL A 26 9.03 -36.63 6.62
CA VAL A 26 10.18 -35.75 6.36
C VAL A 26 10.18 -35.22 4.93
N ALA A 27 10.17 -36.06 3.93
CA ALA A 27 10.39 -35.66 2.55
C ALA A 27 9.21 -34.85 1.96
N ILE A 28 7.96 -35.19 2.32
CA ILE A 28 6.78 -34.45 1.85
C ILE A 28 6.68 -33.06 2.50
N PRO A 29 6.76 -32.90 3.85
CA PRO A 29 6.71 -31.60 4.50
C PRO A 29 7.82 -30.64 4.06
N THR A 30 9.06 -31.15 3.89
CA THR A 30 10.18 -30.27 3.44
C THR A 30 9.95 -29.73 2.03
N ARG A 31 9.50 -30.57 1.10
CA ARG A 31 9.19 -30.14 -0.28
C ARG A 31 8.01 -29.16 -0.36
N LEU A 32 7.01 -29.33 0.50
CA LEU A 32 5.89 -28.38 0.59
C LEU A 32 6.36 -27.04 1.14
N ALA A 33 7.18 -27.04 2.19
CA ALA A 33 7.75 -25.83 2.77
C ALA A 33 8.63 -25.08 1.75
N GLU A 34 9.48 -25.77 1.00
CA GLU A 34 10.30 -25.17 -0.06
C GLU A 34 9.44 -24.53 -1.16
N ARG A 35 8.38 -25.21 -1.62
CA ARG A 35 7.46 -24.67 -2.63
C ARG A 35 6.72 -23.42 -2.14
N SER A 36 6.26 -23.43 -0.90
CA SER A 36 5.60 -22.27 -0.30
C SER A 36 6.55 -21.07 -0.16
N TYR A 37 7.81 -21.33 0.19
CA TYR A 37 8.85 -20.32 0.30
C TYR A 37 9.21 -19.69 -1.06
N GLU A 38 9.41 -20.51 -2.10
CA GLU A 38 9.69 -20.02 -3.45
C GLU A 38 8.49 -19.29 -4.05
N GLY A 39 7.27 -19.76 -3.79
CA GLY A 39 6.04 -19.05 -4.18
C GLY A 39 5.94 -17.66 -3.53
N ALA A 40 6.27 -17.54 -2.26
CA ALA A 40 6.29 -16.27 -1.55
C ALA A 40 7.32 -15.28 -2.11
N LYS A 41 8.52 -15.78 -2.46
CA LYS A 41 9.54 -14.98 -3.13
C LYS A 41 9.08 -14.48 -4.51
N GLN A 42 8.37 -15.33 -5.26
CA GLN A 42 7.85 -14.96 -6.55
C GLN A 42 6.81 -13.82 -6.41
N ILE A 43 5.86 -13.97 -5.49
CA ILE A 43 4.89 -12.92 -5.15
C ILE A 43 5.61 -11.61 -4.77
N GLY A 44 6.66 -11.69 -3.95
CA GLY A 44 7.46 -10.53 -3.55
C GLY A 44 8.12 -9.83 -4.73
N ARG A 45 8.63 -10.59 -5.70
CA ARG A 45 9.20 -10.04 -6.94
C ARG A 45 8.14 -9.34 -7.79
N ASP A 46 7.00 -9.98 -8.01
CA ASP A 46 5.92 -9.41 -8.84
C ASP A 46 5.36 -8.12 -8.22
N ILE A 47 5.26 -8.06 -6.89
CA ILE A 47 4.91 -6.83 -6.18
C ILE A 47 6.01 -5.78 -6.31
N SER A 48 7.29 -6.17 -6.17
CA SER A 48 8.42 -5.25 -6.31
C SER A 48 8.52 -4.67 -7.72
N GLU A 49 8.23 -5.45 -8.74
CA GLU A 49 8.18 -4.97 -10.12
C GLU A 49 7.00 -4.01 -10.35
N ALA A 50 5.83 -4.31 -9.77
CA ALA A 50 4.64 -3.49 -9.95
C ALA A 50 4.69 -2.14 -9.21
N PHE A 51 5.31 -2.11 -8.02
CA PHE A 51 5.24 -0.96 -7.11
C PHE A 51 6.60 -0.39 -6.70
N GLN A 52 7.71 -0.98 -7.15
CA GLN A 52 9.10 -0.56 -6.83
C GLN A 52 9.45 -0.65 -5.34
N PHE A 53 8.77 -1.49 -4.58
CA PHE A 53 9.11 -1.80 -3.20
C PHE A 53 8.80 -3.27 -2.87
N THR A 54 9.46 -3.82 -1.84
CA THR A 54 9.20 -5.17 -1.36
C THR A 54 8.46 -5.10 -0.03
N PRO A 55 7.25 -5.68 0.10
CA PRO A 55 6.54 -5.75 1.37
C PRO A 55 7.19 -6.78 2.30
N GLU A 56 6.86 -6.71 3.60
CA GLU A 56 7.15 -7.83 4.51
C GLU A 56 6.25 -9.01 4.14
N ILE A 57 6.85 -10.18 3.85
CA ILE A 57 6.10 -11.38 3.51
C ILE A 57 6.35 -12.46 4.56
N THR A 58 5.26 -12.95 5.14
CA THR A 58 5.24 -14.03 6.12
C THR A 58 4.51 -15.23 5.54
N VAL A 59 5.09 -16.41 5.69
CA VAL A 59 4.48 -17.70 5.32
C VAL A 59 4.43 -18.57 6.57
N ASN A 60 3.24 -19.04 6.95
CA ASN A 60 3.03 -19.86 8.14
C ASN A 60 3.76 -19.31 9.40
N ASN A 61 3.58 -18.01 9.69
CA ASN A 61 4.19 -17.27 10.80
C ASN A 61 5.73 -17.10 10.73
N THR A 62 6.36 -17.43 9.61
CA THR A 62 7.80 -17.22 9.40
C THR A 62 8.02 -16.09 8.40
N VAL A 63 8.77 -15.06 8.77
CA VAL A 63 9.13 -13.96 7.87
C VAL A 63 10.08 -14.46 6.79
N VAL A 64 9.64 -14.41 5.54
CA VAL A 64 10.39 -14.86 4.35
C VAL A 64 11.10 -13.68 3.68
N LEU A 65 10.44 -12.54 3.61
CA LEU A 65 10.99 -11.30 3.09
C LEU A 65 10.73 -10.17 4.08
N GLN A 66 11.74 -9.34 4.32
CA GLN A 66 11.59 -8.11 5.08
C GLN A 66 11.21 -6.97 4.16
N GLN A 67 10.47 -6.01 4.70
CA GLN A 67 10.09 -4.82 3.94
C GLN A 67 11.35 -4.05 3.52
N GLN A 68 11.47 -3.77 2.22
CA GLN A 68 12.50 -2.92 1.64
C GLN A 68 11.84 -1.82 0.83
N THR A 69 12.07 -0.60 1.24
CA THR A 69 11.41 0.58 0.67
C THR A 69 12.46 1.60 0.24
N PRO A 70 12.83 1.66 -1.04
CA PRO A 70 13.72 2.73 -1.53
C PRO A 70 13.00 4.09 -1.59
N ILE A 71 11.67 4.09 -1.55
CA ILE A 71 10.81 5.27 -1.58
C ILE A 71 9.97 5.33 -0.31
N LEU A 72 9.77 6.54 0.24
CA LEU A 72 9.01 6.75 1.46
C LEU A 72 7.49 6.81 1.23
N GLU A 73 7.08 7.19 0.02
CA GLU A 73 5.67 7.35 -0.35
C GLU A 73 5.41 6.67 -1.69
N LEU A 74 4.33 5.89 -1.75
CA LEU A 74 3.86 5.24 -2.96
C LEU A 74 2.62 5.96 -3.48
N ALA A 75 2.78 6.81 -4.49
CA ALA A 75 1.66 7.40 -5.22
C ALA A 75 1.04 6.36 -6.17
N THR A 76 -0.21 5.98 -5.91
CA THR A 76 -0.96 5.07 -6.78
C THR A 76 -1.93 5.79 -7.70
N LEU A 77 -2.12 7.09 -7.48
CA LEU A 77 -2.90 7.99 -8.33
C LEU A 77 -2.18 9.32 -8.44
N SER A 78 -1.99 9.81 -9.67
CA SER A 78 -1.66 11.21 -9.98
C SER A 78 -2.72 11.75 -10.93
N GLN A 79 -3.36 12.86 -10.56
CA GLN A 79 -4.45 13.43 -11.34
C GLN A 79 -4.39 14.95 -11.32
N ASN A 80 -4.57 15.55 -12.52
CA ASN A 80 -4.69 16.99 -12.67
C ASN A 80 -6.16 17.41 -12.50
N PHE A 81 -6.38 18.51 -11.81
CA PHE A 81 -7.68 19.14 -11.69
C PHE A 81 -7.57 20.65 -11.79
N LYS A 82 -8.64 21.30 -12.29
CA LYS A 82 -8.77 22.77 -12.30
C LYS A 82 -9.47 23.22 -11.05
N HIS A 83 -9.03 24.36 -10.52
CA HIS A 83 -9.64 24.96 -9.34
C HIS A 83 -9.84 26.45 -9.56
N GLU A 84 -10.96 26.97 -9.09
CA GLU A 84 -11.33 28.38 -9.14
C GLU A 84 -11.68 28.83 -7.72
N TYR A 85 -11.22 30.02 -7.37
CA TYR A 85 -11.44 30.58 -6.05
C TYR A 85 -11.67 32.08 -6.14
N GLU A 86 -12.68 32.56 -5.44
CA GLU A 86 -12.99 33.96 -5.31
C GLU A 86 -12.53 34.46 -3.94
N TRP A 87 -11.64 35.44 -3.93
CA TRP A 87 -11.22 36.12 -2.72
C TRP A 87 -11.85 37.52 -2.68
N THR A 88 -12.50 37.87 -1.58
CA THR A 88 -13.14 39.17 -1.40
C THR A 88 -12.67 39.83 -0.11
N ASN A 89 -12.58 41.17 -0.16
CA ASN A 89 -12.32 42.00 1.02
C ASN A 89 -13.19 43.25 0.99
N THR A 90 -13.97 43.45 2.04
CA THR A 90 -14.87 44.60 2.18
C THR A 90 -14.35 45.54 3.26
N ARG A 91 -14.20 46.83 2.91
CA ARG A 91 -13.81 47.88 3.84
C ARG A 91 -14.72 49.11 3.65
N PHE A 92 -15.37 49.52 4.73
CA PHE A 92 -16.30 50.66 4.74
C PHE A 92 -17.32 50.63 3.59
N GLY A 93 -17.92 49.46 3.34
CA GLY A 93 -18.92 49.29 2.28
C GLY A 93 -18.38 49.19 0.85
N SER A 94 -17.07 49.32 0.64
CA SER A 94 -16.42 49.09 -0.65
C SER A 94 -15.76 47.71 -0.68
N THR A 95 -16.12 46.87 -1.65
CA THR A 95 -15.62 45.51 -1.82
C THR A 95 -14.65 45.43 -2.99
N LYS A 96 -13.50 44.86 -2.76
CA LYS A 96 -12.57 44.44 -3.81
C LYS A 96 -12.62 42.89 -3.93
N LYS A 97 -12.37 42.39 -5.12
CA LYS A 97 -12.46 40.96 -5.44
C LYS A 97 -11.27 40.53 -6.28
N ILE A 98 -10.81 39.34 -6.06
CA ILE A 98 -9.79 38.65 -6.89
C ILE A 98 -10.32 37.30 -7.25
N ASP A 99 -10.56 37.04 -8.52
CA ASP A 99 -10.87 35.74 -9.05
C ASP A 99 -9.58 35.07 -9.47
N ILE A 100 -9.34 33.87 -8.93
CA ILE A 100 -8.11 33.06 -9.19
C ILE A 100 -8.51 31.75 -9.82
N LYS A 101 -7.85 31.40 -10.93
CA LYS A 101 -8.02 30.16 -11.64
C LYS A 101 -6.66 29.51 -11.88
N GLY A 102 -6.57 28.22 -11.67
CA GLY A 102 -5.33 27.47 -11.93
C GLY A 102 -5.55 25.98 -11.93
N SER A 103 -4.52 25.26 -12.36
CA SER A 103 -4.50 23.80 -12.37
C SER A 103 -3.54 23.26 -11.31
N PHE A 104 -3.91 22.14 -10.73
CA PHE A 104 -3.14 21.43 -9.73
C PHE A 104 -2.94 19.96 -10.14
N GLU A 105 -1.81 19.40 -9.74
CA GLU A 105 -1.59 17.95 -9.72
C GLU A 105 -1.77 17.46 -8.29
N ALA A 106 -2.70 16.53 -8.08
CA ALA A 106 -2.90 15.83 -6.82
C ALA A 106 -2.30 14.43 -6.92
N LYS A 107 -1.45 14.06 -5.95
CA LYS A 107 -0.93 12.71 -5.78
C LYS A 107 -1.53 12.09 -4.53
N ALA A 108 -2.19 10.95 -4.69
CA ALA A 108 -2.77 10.17 -3.60
C ALA A 108 -2.17 8.77 -3.59
N GLY A 109 -2.04 8.19 -2.40
CA GLY A 109 -1.41 6.88 -2.25
C GLY A 109 -1.14 6.52 -0.80
N PHE A 110 -0.02 5.85 -0.55
CA PHE A 110 0.31 5.20 0.71
C PHE A 110 1.66 5.67 1.25
N ASP A 111 1.70 5.91 2.57
CA ASP A 111 2.93 6.20 3.29
C ASP A 111 3.63 4.88 3.64
N LEU A 112 4.72 4.58 2.95
CA LEU A 112 5.50 3.37 3.12
C LEU A 112 6.47 3.41 4.32
N ASN A 113 6.53 4.51 5.08
CA ASN A 113 7.14 4.51 6.40
C ASN A 113 6.33 3.66 7.39
N LYS A 114 5.06 3.41 7.07
CA LYS A 114 4.19 2.50 7.81
C LYS A 114 4.33 1.10 7.26
N ARG A 115 4.06 0.11 8.11
CA ARG A 115 4.18 -1.30 7.75
C ARG A 115 3.24 -1.66 6.61
N PHE A 116 3.79 -2.26 5.56
CA PHE A 116 3.07 -2.98 4.54
C PHE A 116 3.48 -4.45 4.61
N ALA A 117 2.53 -5.35 4.90
CA ALA A 117 2.83 -6.75 5.10
C ALA A 117 1.82 -7.65 4.38
N LEU A 118 2.31 -8.82 3.94
CA LEU A 118 1.51 -9.91 3.44
C LEU A 118 1.72 -11.15 4.30
N GLU A 119 0.62 -11.78 4.69
CA GLU A 119 0.63 -13.11 5.31
C GLU A 119 0.04 -14.09 4.30
N ILE A 120 0.86 -15.04 3.84
CA ILE A 120 0.50 -15.99 2.78
C ILE A 120 0.18 -17.34 3.41
N TYR A 121 -1.00 -17.84 3.09
CA TYR A 121 -1.49 -19.18 3.43
C TYR A 121 -1.67 -20.01 2.16
N ASP A 122 -2.11 -21.26 2.30
CA ASP A 122 -2.20 -22.18 1.15
C ASP A 122 -3.19 -21.72 0.08
N ASP A 123 -4.32 -21.14 0.46
CA ASP A 123 -5.41 -20.73 -0.41
C ASP A 123 -5.64 -19.21 -0.42
N LYS A 124 -5.14 -18.48 0.58
CA LYS A 124 -5.39 -17.05 0.75
C LYS A 124 -4.15 -16.24 1.11
N ALA A 125 -4.23 -14.94 0.86
CA ALA A 125 -3.27 -13.94 1.29
C ALA A 125 -4.00 -12.82 2.06
N LEU A 126 -3.52 -12.53 3.26
CA LEU A 126 -3.96 -11.37 4.04
C LEU A 126 -2.97 -10.23 3.76
N VAL A 127 -3.49 -9.11 3.31
CA VAL A 127 -2.70 -7.92 2.98
C VAL A 127 -2.98 -6.84 4.01
N PHE A 128 -1.94 -6.36 4.68
CA PHE A 128 -2.03 -5.28 5.66
C PHE A 128 -1.43 -4.01 5.05
N LEU A 129 -2.28 -3.00 4.85
CA LEU A 129 -1.92 -1.72 4.25
C LEU A 129 -2.09 -0.58 5.25
N PRO A 130 -1.26 0.47 5.18
CA PRO A 130 -1.60 1.75 5.80
C PRO A 130 -2.84 2.35 5.12
N LYS A 131 -3.55 3.24 5.80
CA LYS A 131 -4.66 3.98 5.17
C LYS A 131 -4.11 4.87 4.05
N PRO A 132 -4.78 4.90 2.88
CA PRO A 132 -4.40 5.80 1.80
C PRO A 132 -4.62 7.26 2.23
N GLN A 133 -3.81 8.15 1.69
CA GLN A 133 -3.86 9.58 1.99
C GLN A 133 -3.49 10.43 0.78
N LEU A 134 -3.81 11.72 0.85
CA LEU A 134 -3.31 12.70 -0.10
C LEU A 134 -1.83 12.97 0.24
N LEU A 135 -0.92 12.66 -0.69
CA LEU A 135 0.53 12.78 -0.50
C LEU A 135 1.00 14.19 -0.83
N SER A 136 0.64 14.70 -2.01
CA SER A 136 1.01 16.06 -2.41
C SER A 136 -0.07 16.74 -3.25
N ILE A 137 -0.02 18.07 -3.26
CA ILE A 137 -0.72 18.93 -4.22
C ILE A 137 0.27 19.97 -4.70
N GLU A 138 0.45 20.04 -6.00
CA GLU A 138 1.37 20.95 -6.66
C GLU A 138 0.63 21.81 -7.66
N SER A 139 0.86 23.13 -7.65
CA SER A 139 0.33 24.05 -8.67
C SER A 139 1.11 23.90 -9.97
N LEU A 140 0.43 23.83 -11.11
CA LEU A 140 1.04 23.67 -12.43
C LEU A 140 1.48 24.99 -13.07
N ASN A 141 1.63 26.07 -12.29
CA ASN A 141 2.12 27.38 -12.73
C ASN A 141 1.29 28.06 -13.84
N ASP A 142 0.01 27.72 -13.99
CA ASP A 142 -0.94 28.31 -14.92
C ASP A 142 -1.94 29.26 -14.23
N ILE A 143 -1.56 29.81 -13.06
CA ILE A 143 -2.42 30.64 -12.25
C ILE A 143 -2.74 31.95 -12.97
N LYS A 144 -4.02 32.27 -13.08
CA LYS A 144 -4.56 33.52 -13.65
C LYS A 144 -5.32 34.30 -12.60
N PHE A 145 -5.22 35.61 -12.68
CA PHE A 145 -5.90 36.56 -11.80
C PHE A 145 -6.78 37.45 -12.60
N GLU A 146 -7.97 37.70 -12.08
CA GLU A 146 -8.88 38.74 -12.54
C GLU A 146 -9.21 39.62 -11.34
N ASP A 147 -8.73 40.87 -11.33
CA ASP A 147 -8.88 41.79 -10.21
C ASP A 147 -10.05 42.76 -10.45
N GLU A 148 -10.87 42.92 -9.45
CA GLU A 148 -11.99 43.87 -9.44
C GLU A 148 -11.83 44.83 -8.24
N ASN A 149 -11.57 46.09 -8.54
CA ASN A 149 -11.37 47.13 -7.53
C ASN A 149 -12.69 47.67 -6.97
N GLY A 150 -12.71 47.91 -5.68
CA GLY A 150 -13.79 48.68 -5.07
C GLY A 150 -13.65 50.18 -5.30
N TYR A 151 -14.66 50.98 -4.94
CA TYR A 151 -14.66 52.44 -5.12
C TYR A 151 -13.48 53.15 -4.45
N TRP A 152 -13.10 52.74 -3.25
CA TRP A 152 -11.96 53.25 -2.48
C TRP A 152 -11.13 52.16 -1.82
N ASN A 153 -11.37 50.90 -2.21
CA ASN A 153 -10.68 49.72 -1.72
C ASN A 153 -10.05 49.01 -2.92
N TRP A 154 -8.82 49.37 -3.27
CA TRP A 154 -8.11 48.83 -4.44
C TRP A 154 -7.34 47.60 -4.09
N VAL A 155 -7.18 46.68 -5.05
CA VAL A 155 -6.35 45.49 -4.92
C VAL A 155 -4.87 45.88 -4.87
N ASP A 156 -4.15 45.37 -3.88
CA ASP A 156 -2.71 45.55 -3.73
C ASP A 156 -1.94 44.21 -3.76
N MET A 157 -0.61 44.26 -3.63
CA MET A 157 0.24 43.07 -3.67
C MET A 157 0.02 42.14 -2.47
N ASP A 158 -0.31 42.71 -1.30
CA ASP A 158 -0.58 41.94 -0.08
C ASP A 158 -1.92 41.20 -0.23
N ASP A 159 -2.89 41.79 -0.88
CA ASP A 159 -4.17 41.12 -1.18
C ASP A 159 -3.97 39.93 -2.11
N ARG A 160 -3.17 40.08 -3.17
CA ARG A 160 -2.83 38.96 -4.07
C ARG A 160 -2.11 37.84 -3.34
N SER A 161 -1.18 38.18 -2.45
CA SER A 161 -0.47 37.17 -1.63
C SER A 161 -1.44 36.41 -0.70
N ARG A 162 -2.38 37.12 -0.08
CA ARG A 162 -3.43 36.49 0.75
C ARG A 162 -4.37 35.63 -0.08
N ALA A 163 -4.78 36.11 -1.24
CA ALA A 163 -5.66 35.42 -2.15
C ALA A 163 -5.02 34.14 -2.69
N ILE A 164 -3.72 34.15 -3.08
CA ILE A 164 -2.96 32.94 -3.47
C ILE A 164 -2.91 31.93 -2.32
N ASN A 165 -2.60 32.37 -1.10
CA ASN A 165 -2.52 31.47 0.03
C ASN A 165 -3.87 30.81 0.33
N ALA A 166 -4.96 31.59 0.25
CA ALA A 166 -6.32 31.09 0.41
C ALA A 166 -6.71 30.12 -0.71
N PHE A 167 -6.40 30.43 -1.97
CA PHE A 167 -6.60 29.57 -3.13
C PHE A 167 -5.91 28.23 -2.99
N ASN A 168 -4.63 28.23 -2.59
CA ASN A 168 -3.88 26.99 -2.37
C ASN A 168 -4.45 26.16 -1.22
N ALA A 169 -4.88 26.81 -0.14
CA ALA A 169 -5.52 26.14 0.99
C ALA A 169 -6.86 25.53 0.61
N ASP A 170 -7.65 26.23 -0.19
CA ASP A 170 -8.95 25.76 -0.67
C ASP A 170 -8.80 24.61 -1.69
N ALA A 171 -7.85 24.70 -2.62
CA ALA A 171 -7.51 23.62 -3.54
C ALA A 171 -7.08 22.34 -2.78
N ARG A 172 -6.30 22.47 -1.70
CA ARG A 172 -5.94 21.36 -0.83
C ARG A 172 -7.16 20.76 -0.15
N LYS A 173 -8.05 21.58 0.38
CA LYS A 173 -9.30 21.12 0.99
C LYS A 173 -10.19 20.39 -0.01
N TYR A 174 -10.32 20.94 -1.22
CA TYR A 174 -11.04 20.31 -2.32
C TYR A 174 -10.47 18.92 -2.64
N ALA A 175 -9.16 18.81 -2.80
CA ALA A 175 -8.51 17.55 -3.11
C ALA A 175 -8.63 16.49 -1.99
N GLN A 176 -8.68 16.91 -0.72
CA GLN A 176 -8.95 16.02 0.42
C GLN A 176 -10.39 15.50 0.42
N GLN A 177 -11.34 16.29 -0.03
CA GLN A 177 -12.76 15.91 -0.12
C GLN A 177 -13.09 15.15 -1.42
N ALA A 178 -12.25 15.30 -2.45
CA ALA A 178 -12.42 14.64 -3.73
C ALA A 178 -12.13 13.13 -3.61
N GLN A 179 -12.60 12.37 -4.59
CA GLN A 179 -12.47 10.91 -4.60
C GLN A 179 -11.04 10.40 -4.90
N PHE A 180 -10.01 11.27 -4.90
CA PHE A 180 -8.63 10.91 -5.25
C PHE A 180 -8.07 9.82 -4.33
N VAL A 181 -8.29 9.95 -3.02
CA VAL A 181 -7.84 8.95 -2.03
C VAL A 181 -8.55 7.61 -2.23
N THR A 182 -9.87 7.64 -2.49
CA THR A 182 -10.65 6.43 -2.77
C THR A 182 -10.21 5.76 -4.07
N GLN A 183 -9.94 6.54 -5.12
CA GLN A 183 -9.45 6.01 -6.39
C GLN A 183 -8.04 5.43 -6.25
N ALA A 184 -7.16 6.07 -5.48
CA ALA A 184 -5.84 5.53 -5.16
C ALA A 184 -5.93 4.20 -4.42
N GLN A 185 -6.86 4.09 -3.46
CA GLN A 185 -7.16 2.85 -2.76
C GLN A 185 -7.60 1.74 -3.72
N GLN A 186 -8.58 2.03 -4.58
CA GLN A 186 -9.10 1.07 -5.56
C GLN A 186 -8.04 0.60 -6.55
N ALA A 187 -7.15 1.51 -7.00
CA ALA A 187 -6.05 1.18 -7.89
C ALA A 187 -5.07 0.19 -7.22
N MET A 188 -4.70 0.43 -5.96
CA MET A 188 -3.85 -0.48 -5.19
C MET A 188 -4.51 -1.84 -4.98
N GLU A 189 -5.77 -1.85 -4.51
CA GLU A 189 -6.50 -3.09 -4.27
C GLU A 189 -6.64 -3.94 -5.54
N SER A 190 -6.99 -3.30 -6.66
CA SER A 190 -7.14 -3.99 -7.94
C SER A 190 -5.84 -4.61 -8.39
N LYS A 191 -4.72 -3.88 -8.26
CA LYS A 191 -3.40 -4.39 -8.68
C LYS A 191 -2.90 -5.51 -7.78
N LEU A 192 -3.09 -5.40 -6.45
CA LEU A 192 -2.75 -6.47 -5.51
C LEU A 192 -3.59 -7.73 -5.75
N LYS A 193 -4.90 -7.57 -5.97
CA LYS A 193 -5.80 -8.68 -6.30
C LYS A 193 -5.40 -9.37 -7.61
N GLU A 194 -5.03 -8.60 -8.63
CA GLU A 194 -4.51 -9.13 -9.89
C GLU A 194 -3.28 -10.00 -9.67
N ILE A 195 -2.25 -9.46 -9.00
CA ILE A 195 -0.99 -10.17 -8.74
C ILE A 195 -1.24 -11.45 -7.94
N LEU A 196 -1.94 -11.35 -6.80
CA LEU A 196 -2.14 -12.49 -5.91
C LEU A 196 -3.05 -13.57 -6.52
N LYS A 197 -4.00 -13.17 -7.35
CA LYS A 197 -4.86 -14.12 -8.09
C LYS A 197 -4.08 -14.92 -9.12
N LEU A 198 -3.05 -14.35 -9.77
CA LEU A 198 -2.14 -15.09 -10.66
C LEU A 198 -1.42 -16.22 -9.93
N HIS A 199 -1.21 -16.08 -8.62
CA HIS A 199 -0.62 -17.10 -7.74
C HIS A 199 -1.68 -18.00 -7.06
N GLY A 200 -2.94 -17.94 -7.51
CA GLY A 200 -4.03 -18.78 -6.99
C GLY A 200 -4.44 -18.46 -5.56
N LYS A 201 -4.24 -17.20 -5.10
CA LYS A 201 -4.59 -16.77 -3.74
C LYS A 201 -5.87 -15.94 -3.73
N GLU A 202 -6.78 -16.25 -2.80
CA GLU A 202 -7.83 -15.32 -2.39
C GLU A 202 -7.23 -14.17 -1.58
N VAL A 203 -7.73 -12.94 -1.79
CA VAL A 203 -7.14 -11.73 -1.22
C VAL A 203 -8.08 -11.08 -0.24
N GLU A 204 -7.63 -10.94 1.00
CA GLU A 204 -8.30 -10.18 2.05
C GLU A 204 -7.42 -8.99 2.43
N ILE A 205 -7.96 -7.75 2.32
CA ILE A 205 -7.19 -6.52 2.54
C ILE A 205 -7.67 -5.85 3.83
N HIS A 206 -6.71 -5.55 4.70
CA HIS A 206 -6.91 -4.88 5.98
C HIS A 206 -6.18 -3.54 6.00
N TYR A 207 -6.89 -2.47 6.38
CA TYR A 207 -6.33 -1.14 6.57
C TYR A 207 -6.13 -0.86 8.05
N SER A 208 -4.91 -0.47 8.45
CA SER A 208 -4.61 -0.16 9.83
C SER A 208 -4.01 1.25 10.00
N GLU A 209 -4.35 1.93 11.09
CA GLU A 209 -3.76 3.22 11.45
C GLU A 209 -2.37 3.08 12.04
N SER A 210 -2.11 1.99 12.72
CA SER A 210 -0.81 1.62 13.27
C SER A 210 -0.83 0.14 13.64
N LEU A 211 -0.17 -0.70 12.89
CA LEU A 211 0.24 -2.00 13.40
C LEU A 211 1.40 -1.72 14.37
N ARG A 212 1.09 -1.51 15.66
CA ARG A 212 2.09 -1.68 16.71
C ARG A 212 2.67 -3.07 16.49
N THR A 213 3.98 -3.15 16.29
CA THR A 213 4.75 -4.39 16.29
C THR A 213 4.25 -5.27 17.44
N ARG A 214 3.50 -6.34 17.13
CA ARG A 214 3.43 -7.46 18.07
C ARG A 214 4.84 -8.06 18.03
N HIS A 215 5.67 -7.64 18.96
CA HIS A 215 6.81 -8.46 19.36
C HIS A 215 6.24 -9.84 19.69
N PRO A 216 6.75 -10.93 19.09
CA PRO A 216 6.42 -12.26 19.59
C PRO A 216 6.84 -12.27 21.07
N GLU A 217 5.88 -12.49 21.95
CA GLU A 217 6.16 -12.76 23.36
C GLU A 217 7.19 -13.88 23.40
N ARG A 218 8.34 -13.56 23.96
CA ARG A 218 9.38 -14.55 24.26
C ARG A 218 8.77 -15.50 25.26
N VAL A 219 8.37 -16.69 24.78
CA VAL A 219 7.96 -17.80 25.65
C VAL A 219 9.19 -18.14 26.49
N GLU A 220 9.24 -17.68 27.73
CA GLU A 220 10.18 -18.18 28.71
C GLU A 220 9.79 -19.61 29.02
N VAL A 221 10.57 -20.54 28.50
CA VAL A 221 10.53 -21.94 28.90
C VAL A 221 11.17 -22.00 30.29
N LYS A 222 10.35 -22.31 31.29
CA LYS A 222 10.77 -22.72 32.62
C LYS A 222 11.14 -24.17 32.65
#